data_4636caf2676cb12e2e2d2a95929f4918
#
_entry.id   4636caf2676cb12e2e2d2a95929f4918
#
_cell.length_a   1.000
_cell.length_b   1.000
_cell.length_c   1.000
_cell.angle_alpha   90.00
_cell.angle_beta   90.00
_cell.angle_gamma   90.00
#
_symmetry.space_group_name_H-M   'P 1'
#
loop_
_entity.id
_entity.type
_entity.pdbx_description
1 polymer ?
#
loop_
_entity_poly.entity_id
_entity_poly.type
_entity_poly.pdbx_seq_one_letter_code
_entity_poly.pdbx_strand_id
1 'polypeptide(L)'
;MGQDFHSPSPMDLRDSFEKVRHWCESYFQSATGQRTPLGPQFLRVLQAFGELASAASETTDKTQALRVSLLREKVEAYLQGFMRGDLAGESAATLPEPSQLVQIEAMSHVQGHGDLDWRPQLEECGISGKNRRLEGFALRLNPPVSQVSLRYKAHLAVRGDTRWFNQGDFCGTRGENRRVEAIWIELAEGADRFDVYYSAHLCRFGWTGWFKNGQMCGTRGEYRQMEAFKVFLAEKTD
;
A
#
# COMPACT_ATOMS: atom_id res chain seq x y z
N MET A 1 7.76 27.84 -34.21
CA MET A 1 7.07 28.43 -33.04
C MET A 1 7.41 27.54 -31.85
N GLY A 2 8.45 27.94 -31.07
CA GLY A 2 8.85 27.24 -29.86
C GLY A 2 7.90 27.62 -28.72
N GLN A 3 7.30 26.63 -28.10
CA GLN A 3 6.63 26.85 -26.80
C GLN A 3 7.73 26.95 -25.74
N ASP A 4 7.88 28.15 -25.18
CA ASP A 4 8.71 28.37 -24.01
C ASP A 4 8.06 27.65 -22.81
N PHE A 5 8.65 26.52 -22.46
CA PHE A 5 8.35 25.87 -21.18
C PHE A 5 8.95 26.73 -20.07
N HIS A 6 8.14 27.58 -19.47
CA HIS A 6 8.50 28.29 -18.24
C HIS A 6 8.71 27.24 -17.14
N SER A 7 9.94 27.09 -16.67
CA SER A 7 10.21 26.37 -15.43
C SER A 7 9.50 27.11 -14.29
N PRO A 8 8.69 26.44 -13.45
CA PRO A 8 8.05 27.10 -12.33
C PRO A 8 9.12 27.71 -11.40
N SER A 9 8.89 28.92 -10.96
CA SER A 9 9.80 29.61 -10.03
C SER A 9 9.78 28.89 -8.67
N PRO A 10 10.84 29.00 -7.86
CA PRO A 10 10.85 28.47 -6.48
C PRO A 10 9.67 28.96 -5.63
N MET A 11 9.16 30.15 -5.94
CA MET A 11 8.01 30.74 -5.31
C MET A 11 6.72 30.00 -5.66
N ASP A 12 6.57 29.54 -6.92
CA ASP A 12 5.38 28.79 -7.38
C ASP A 12 5.27 27.41 -6.72
N LEU A 13 6.39 26.76 -6.45
CA LEU A 13 6.43 25.46 -5.79
C LEU A 13 6.08 25.55 -4.30
N ARG A 14 6.56 26.59 -3.63
CA ARG A 14 6.25 26.86 -2.22
C ARG A 14 4.77 27.22 -2.05
N ASP A 15 4.24 28.05 -2.94
CA ASP A 15 2.82 28.44 -2.95
C ASP A 15 1.91 27.24 -3.24
N SER A 16 2.31 26.35 -4.14
CA SER A 16 1.61 25.09 -4.42
C SER A 16 1.63 24.16 -3.23
N PHE A 17 2.75 24.04 -2.51
CA PHE A 17 2.87 23.26 -1.28
C PHE A 17 1.92 23.80 -0.19
N GLU A 18 1.93 25.10 0.07
CA GLU A 18 1.06 25.71 1.08
C GLU A 18 -0.43 25.56 0.74
N LYS A 19 -0.81 25.65 -0.54
CA LYS A 19 -2.18 25.39 -1.01
C LYS A 19 -2.61 23.96 -0.78
N VAL A 20 -1.76 22.98 -1.10
CA VAL A 20 -2.04 21.57 -0.87
C VAL A 20 -2.11 21.29 0.63
N ARG A 21 -1.19 21.83 1.43
CA ARG A 21 -1.22 21.71 2.89
C ARG A 21 -2.53 22.24 3.46
N HIS A 22 -2.89 23.48 3.11
CA HIS A 22 -4.11 24.11 3.59
C HIS A 22 -5.37 23.37 3.15
N TRP A 23 -5.39 22.89 1.92
CA TRP A 23 -6.50 22.09 1.39
C TRP A 23 -6.66 20.77 2.15
N CYS A 24 -5.57 20.04 2.39
CA CYS A 24 -5.57 18.81 3.19
C CYS A 24 -6.04 19.06 4.63
N GLU A 25 -5.56 20.13 5.28
CA GLU A 25 -5.99 20.52 6.62
C GLU A 25 -7.50 20.82 6.66
N SER A 26 -8.02 21.57 5.67
CA SER A 26 -9.44 21.90 5.54
C SER A 26 -10.31 20.66 5.30
N TYR A 27 -9.86 19.73 4.46
CA TYR A 27 -10.57 18.49 4.18
C TYR A 27 -10.71 17.62 5.43
N PHE A 28 -9.64 17.44 6.20
CA PHE A 28 -9.67 16.67 7.43
C PHE A 28 -10.46 17.35 8.56
N GLN A 29 -10.57 18.67 8.56
CA GLN A 29 -11.42 19.40 9.51
C GLN A 29 -12.90 19.31 9.15
N SER A 30 -13.23 19.24 7.86
CA SER A 30 -14.62 19.26 7.38
C SER A 30 -15.26 17.86 7.30
N ALA A 31 -14.48 16.81 7.04
CA ALA A 31 -15.01 15.49 6.69
C ALA A 31 -15.46 14.65 7.88
N THR A 32 -15.00 14.91 9.10
CA THR A 32 -15.21 13.93 10.19
C THR A 32 -15.74 14.49 11.50
N GLY A 33 -15.75 15.79 11.74
CA GLY A 33 -16.07 16.30 13.09
C GLY A 33 -15.21 15.67 14.20
N GLN A 34 -14.42 14.66 13.89
CA GLN A 34 -13.45 13.98 14.74
C GLN A 34 -12.06 14.25 14.21
N ARG A 35 -11.18 14.74 15.06
CA ARG A 35 -9.75 14.92 14.76
C ARG A 35 -9.12 13.55 14.53
N THR A 36 -9.17 13.04 13.32
CA THR A 36 -8.31 11.91 12.94
C THR A 36 -6.89 12.47 12.83
N PRO A 37 -5.92 11.95 13.59
CA PRO A 37 -4.54 12.39 13.42
C PRO A 37 -4.16 12.18 11.95
N LEU A 38 -3.58 13.19 11.33
CA LEU A 38 -3.01 13.09 9.99
C LEU A 38 -2.11 11.85 10.00
N GLY A 39 -2.49 10.81 9.27
CA GLY A 39 -1.78 9.54 9.30
C GLY A 39 -0.32 9.75 8.91
N PRO A 40 0.62 8.89 9.37
CA PRO A 40 2.04 9.00 9.04
C PRO A 40 2.31 9.14 7.54
N GLN A 41 1.44 8.64 6.72
CA GLN A 41 1.47 8.72 5.25
C GLN A 41 1.29 10.16 4.75
N PHE A 42 0.37 10.92 5.33
CA PHE A 42 0.13 12.30 4.96
C PHE A 42 1.31 13.21 5.34
N LEU A 43 1.87 13.02 6.54
CA LEU A 43 3.07 13.76 6.97
C LEU A 43 4.26 13.49 6.04
N ARG A 44 4.40 12.26 5.51
CA ARG A 44 5.45 11.91 4.55
C ARG A 44 5.21 12.54 3.17
N VAL A 45 3.97 12.67 2.73
CA VAL A 45 3.64 13.41 1.50
C VAL A 45 4.00 14.88 1.65
N LEU A 46 3.67 15.50 2.79
CA LEU A 46 4.06 16.89 3.10
C LEU A 46 5.59 17.06 3.16
N GLN A 47 6.29 16.10 3.77
CA GLN A 47 7.75 16.10 3.82
C GLN A 47 8.38 15.97 2.42
N ALA A 48 7.88 15.04 1.60
CA ALA A 48 8.35 14.87 0.22
C ALA A 48 8.13 16.13 -0.63
N PHE A 49 7.00 16.84 -0.43
CA PHE A 49 6.77 18.15 -1.06
C PHE A 49 7.75 19.22 -0.58
N GLY A 50 8.07 19.22 0.71
CA GLY A 50 9.06 20.16 1.27
C GLY A 50 10.47 19.90 0.71
N GLU A 51 10.89 18.65 0.61
CA GLU A 51 12.16 18.27 0.00
C GLU A 51 12.22 18.65 -1.49
N LEU A 52 11.12 18.50 -2.20
CA LEU A 52 10.95 18.92 -3.59
C LEU A 52 11.08 20.43 -3.78
N ALA A 53 10.41 21.19 -2.92
CA ALA A 53 10.46 22.66 -2.95
C ALA A 53 11.89 23.16 -2.64
N SER A 54 12.59 22.53 -1.71
CA SER A 54 13.99 22.84 -1.41
C SER A 54 14.93 22.50 -2.56
N ALA A 55 14.80 21.32 -3.15
CA ALA A 55 15.62 20.89 -4.29
C ALA A 55 15.41 21.78 -5.53
N ALA A 56 14.18 22.26 -5.76
CA ALA A 56 13.85 23.17 -6.85
C ALA A 56 14.44 24.57 -6.65
N SER A 57 14.62 25.01 -5.39
CA SER A 57 15.19 26.34 -5.09
C SER A 57 16.70 26.43 -5.30
N GLU A 58 17.38 25.27 -5.33
CA GLU A 58 18.85 25.18 -5.41
C GLU A 58 19.38 24.88 -6.83
N THR A 59 18.49 24.73 -7.83
CA THR A 59 18.85 24.11 -9.11
C THR A 59 18.86 25.09 -10.28
N THR A 60 20.04 25.24 -10.90
CA THR A 60 20.25 25.88 -12.21
C THR A 60 20.38 24.86 -13.36
N ASP A 61 20.28 23.57 -13.08
CA ASP A 61 20.48 22.49 -14.07
C ASP A 61 19.13 22.00 -14.63
N LYS A 62 19.00 22.01 -15.96
CA LYS A 62 17.81 21.54 -16.69
C LYS A 62 17.43 20.07 -16.38
N THR A 63 18.42 19.23 -16.11
CA THR A 63 18.19 17.82 -15.78
C THR A 63 17.55 17.65 -14.41
N GLN A 64 17.93 18.49 -13.46
CA GLN A 64 17.31 18.51 -12.13
C GLN A 64 15.91 19.12 -12.19
N ALA A 65 15.69 20.17 -12.97
CA ALA A 65 14.37 20.76 -13.19
C ALA A 65 13.39 19.72 -13.75
N LEU A 66 13.82 18.87 -14.68
CA LEU A 66 13.03 17.77 -15.22
C LEU A 66 12.72 16.71 -14.14
N ARG A 67 13.69 16.36 -13.29
CA ARG A 67 13.49 15.44 -12.17
C ARG A 67 12.47 15.97 -11.17
N VAL A 68 12.54 17.26 -10.85
CA VAL A 68 11.59 17.95 -9.96
C VAL A 68 10.18 17.94 -10.57
N SER A 69 10.03 18.20 -11.88
CA SER A 69 8.75 18.15 -12.57
C SER A 69 8.13 16.73 -12.53
N LEU A 70 8.92 15.70 -12.82
CA LEU A 70 8.47 14.30 -12.76
C LEU A 70 8.11 13.86 -11.33
N LEU A 71 8.82 14.37 -10.33
CA LEU A 71 8.52 14.08 -8.94
C LEU A 71 7.22 14.77 -8.51
N ARG A 72 6.99 16.01 -8.98
CA ARG A 72 5.74 16.75 -8.77
C ARG A 72 4.54 15.98 -9.35
N GLU A 73 4.61 15.54 -10.62
CA GLU A 73 3.55 14.72 -11.22
C GLU A 73 3.24 13.47 -10.40
N LYS A 74 4.28 12.78 -9.91
CA LYS A 74 4.11 11.59 -9.05
C LYS A 74 3.45 11.92 -7.73
N VAL A 75 3.80 13.02 -7.10
CA VAL A 75 3.18 13.44 -5.83
C VAL A 75 1.74 13.87 -6.05
N GLU A 76 1.45 14.61 -7.12
CA GLU A 76 0.08 14.99 -7.49
C GLU A 76 -0.78 13.77 -7.81
N ALA A 77 -0.27 12.80 -8.57
CA ALA A 77 -0.96 11.53 -8.85
C ALA A 77 -1.22 10.73 -7.57
N TYR A 78 -0.25 10.71 -6.64
CA TYR A 78 -0.40 10.06 -5.34
C TYR A 78 -1.47 10.73 -4.48
N LEU A 79 -1.45 12.07 -4.40
CA LEU A 79 -2.47 12.84 -3.67
C LEU A 79 -3.86 12.62 -4.27
N GLN A 80 -3.98 12.61 -5.59
CA GLN A 80 -5.25 12.32 -6.26
C GLN A 80 -5.73 10.90 -6.01
N GLY A 81 -4.84 9.90 -5.97
CA GLY A 81 -5.15 8.53 -5.60
C GLY A 81 -5.62 8.42 -4.14
N PHE A 82 -4.92 9.09 -3.23
CA PHE A 82 -5.31 9.20 -1.82
C PHE A 82 -6.69 9.86 -1.64
N MET A 83 -6.95 10.93 -2.39
CA MET A 83 -8.23 11.66 -2.34
C MET A 83 -9.40 10.89 -2.92
N ARG A 84 -9.18 10.04 -3.91
CA ARG A 84 -10.19 9.15 -4.48
C ARG A 84 -10.47 7.92 -3.61
N GLY A 85 -9.74 7.75 -2.51
CA GLY A 85 -9.85 6.57 -1.65
C GLY A 85 -9.14 5.33 -2.20
N ASP A 86 -8.40 5.45 -3.31
CA ASP A 86 -7.71 4.33 -3.95
C ASP A 86 -6.60 3.73 -3.06
N LEU A 87 -6.12 4.49 -2.06
CA LEU A 87 -5.14 4.06 -1.06
C LEU A 87 -5.69 4.14 0.38
N ALA A 88 -6.90 4.65 0.56
CA ALA A 88 -7.56 4.73 1.84
C ALA A 88 -8.39 3.45 2.05
N GLY A 89 -7.74 2.39 2.49
CA GLY A 89 -8.46 1.28 3.10
C GLY A 89 -9.16 1.73 4.38
N GLU A 90 -10.02 0.89 4.92
CA GLU A 90 -10.76 1.16 6.16
C GLU A 90 -9.80 1.50 7.31
N SER A 91 -10.22 2.40 8.19
CA SER A 91 -9.47 2.73 9.40
C SER A 91 -9.45 1.52 10.34
N ALA A 92 -8.34 1.28 11.01
CA ALA A 92 -8.24 0.23 12.02
C ALA A 92 -9.28 0.37 13.16
N ALA A 93 -9.77 1.59 13.40
CA ALA A 93 -10.77 1.85 14.44
C ALA A 93 -12.20 1.36 14.10
N THR A 94 -12.46 1.00 12.84
CA THR A 94 -13.77 0.53 12.35
C THR A 94 -13.73 -0.94 11.91
N LEU A 95 -12.63 -1.63 12.14
CA LEU A 95 -12.52 -3.04 11.76
C LEU A 95 -13.37 -3.92 12.69
N PRO A 96 -14.01 -4.96 12.14
CA PRO A 96 -14.64 -5.99 12.95
C PRO A 96 -13.60 -6.82 13.72
N GLU A 97 -14.06 -7.48 14.76
CA GLU A 97 -13.22 -8.42 15.51
C GLU A 97 -12.82 -9.60 14.61
N PRO A 98 -11.56 -10.08 14.73
CA PRO A 98 -11.12 -11.26 14.01
C PRO A 98 -11.91 -12.51 14.42
N SER A 99 -12.25 -13.34 13.44
CA SER A 99 -12.94 -14.61 13.73
C SER A 99 -12.08 -15.51 14.63
N GLN A 100 -12.72 -16.07 15.63
CA GLN A 100 -12.13 -17.09 16.49
C GLN A 100 -12.40 -18.52 15.96
N LEU A 101 -13.35 -18.67 15.03
CA LEU A 101 -13.74 -19.96 14.46
C LEU A 101 -12.84 -20.38 13.32
N VAL A 102 -12.41 -19.41 12.51
CA VAL A 102 -11.58 -19.64 11.31
C VAL A 102 -10.44 -18.64 11.31
N GLN A 103 -9.21 -19.14 11.30
CA GLN A 103 -8.02 -18.31 11.33
C GLN A 103 -7.21 -18.45 10.05
N ILE A 104 -6.58 -17.36 9.61
CA ILE A 104 -5.62 -17.34 8.51
C ILE A 104 -4.21 -17.37 9.09
N GLU A 105 -3.37 -18.23 8.53
CA GLU A 105 -1.93 -18.12 8.66
C GLU A 105 -1.30 -17.69 7.34
N ALA A 106 -0.26 -16.88 7.44
CA ALA A 106 0.49 -16.37 6.32
C ALA A 106 1.99 -16.69 6.45
N MET A 107 2.63 -17.06 5.36
CA MET A 107 4.09 -17.14 5.26
C MET A 107 4.59 -16.25 4.14
N SER A 108 5.83 -15.80 4.23
CA SER A 108 6.43 -14.92 3.25
C SER A 108 7.85 -15.32 2.86
N HIS A 109 8.23 -15.01 1.62
CA HIS A 109 9.61 -15.08 1.15
C HIS A 109 10.17 -13.66 1.06
N VAL A 110 11.22 -13.38 1.84
CA VAL A 110 11.79 -12.04 2.01
C VAL A 110 13.23 -11.99 1.51
N GLN A 111 13.57 -10.95 0.80
CA GLN A 111 14.92 -10.68 0.30
C GLN A 111 15.99 -10.88 1.39
N GLY A 112 16.93 -11.79 1.13
CA GLY A 112 18.08 -12.05 2.00
C GLY A 112 17.77 -12.85 3.26
N HIS A 113 16.49 -13.23 3.49
CA HIS A 113 16.05 -14.07 4.61
C HIS A 113 15.46 -15.40 4.16
N GLY A 114 14.97 -15.49 2.91
CA GLY A 114 14.30 -16.67 2.43
C GLY A 114 12.86 -16.79 2.93
N ASP A 115 12.37 -18.01 3.07
CA ASP A 115 11.04 -18.28 3.60
C ASP A 115 11.03 -18.07 5.12
N LEU A 116 10.09 -17.27 5.58
CA LEU A 116 9.82 -17.06 7.00
C LEU A 116 8.73 -18.02 7.46
N ASP A 117 8.69 -18.28 8.77
CA ASP A 117 7.68 -19.14 9.38
C ASP A 117 6.25 -18.62 9.18
N TRP A 118 5.28 -19.55 9.24
CA TRP A 118 3.87 -19.19 9.24
C TRP A 118 3.53 -18.31 10.46
N ARG A 119 2.82 -17.23 10.19
CA ARG A 119 2.36 -16.27 11.18
C ARG A 119 0.84 -16.33 11.29
N PRO A 120 0.29 -16.30 12.50
CA PRO A 120 -1.15 -16.21 12.69
C PRO A 120 -1.72 -14.89 12.18
N GLN A 121 -3.04 -14.85 12.02
CA GLN A 121 -3.76 -13.65 11.61
C GLN A 121 -3.39 -12.42 12.46
N LEU A 122 -3.41 -11.23 11.86
CA LEU A 122 -3.01 -9.93 12.42
C LEU A 122 -1.52 -9.78 12.71
N GLU A 123 -0.74 -10.85 12.81
CA GLU A 123 0.70 -10.73 12.90
C GLU A 123 1.31 -10.25 11.57
N GLU A 124 2.46 -9.63 11.68
CA GLU A 124 3.23 -9.18 10.53
C GLU A 124 3.83 -10.35 9.77
N CYS A 125 3.45 -10.49 8.50
CA CYS A 125 4.04 -11.44 7.57
C CYS A 125 5.01 -10.70 6.64
N GLY A 126 6.29 -10.80 6.91
CA GLY A 126 7.37 -10.05 6.28
C GLY A 126 8.26 -9.33 7.28
N ILE A 127 8.99 -8.29 6.84
CA ILE A 127 9.90 -7.50 7.68
C ILE A 127 9.75 -6.03 7.33
N SER A 128 8.87 -5.31 8.05
CA SER A 128 8.57 -3.91 7.78
C SER A 128 9.70 -2.97 8.20
N GLY A 129 9.87 -1.86 7.47
CA GLY A 129 10.79 -0.77 7.81
C GLY A 129 12.27 -1.10 7.69
N LYS A 130 12.63 -2.23 7.08
CA LYS A 130 14.03 -2.66 6.91
C LYS A 130 14.52 -2.61 5.47
N ASN A 131 13.71 -2.05 4.57
CA ASN A 131 14.02 -2.00 3.14
C ASN A 131 14.29 -3.40 2.55
N ARG A 132 13.56 -4.42 3.05
CA ARG A 132 13.61 -5.80 2.57
C ARG A 132 12.31 -6.13 1.86
N ARG A 133 12.42 -6.34 0.54
CA ARG A 133 11.23 -6.61 -0.26
C ARG A 133 10.66 -7.99 0.00
N LEU A 134 9.35 -8.06 0.01
CA LEU A 134 8.61 -9.29 -0.14
C LEU A 134 8.76 -9.78 -1.59
N GLU A 135 9.12 -11.04 -1.81
CA GLU A 135 9.24 -11.65 -3.13
C GLU A 135 8.14 -12.67 -3.41
N GLY A 136 7.42 -13.08 -2.38
CA GLY A 136 6.26 -13.96 -2.47
C GLY A 136 5.69 -14.31 -1.11
N PHE A 137 4.55 -14.99 -1.12
CA PHE A 137 3.82 -15.39 0.08
C PHE A 137 2.89 -16.56 -0.19
N ALA A 138 2.42 -17.18 0.87
CA ALA A 138 1.33 -18.16 0.85
C ALA A 138 0.39 -17.93 2.04
N LEU A 139 -0.87 -18.28 1.87
CA LEU A 139 -1.91 -18.20 2.89
C LEU A 139 -2.55 -19.57 3.07
N ARG A 140 -2.95 -19.90 4.30
CA ARG A 140 -3.75 -21.07 4.59
C ARG A 140 -4.73 -20.81 5.73
N LEU A 141 -5.76 -21.62 5.80
CA LEU A 141 -6.62 -21.70 6.99
C LEU A 141 -6.01 -22.71 7.96
N ASN A 142 -5.97 -22.38 9.23
CA ASN A 142 -5.50 -23.26 10.30
C ASN A 142 -6.38 -23.16 11.55
N PRO A 143 -7.17 -24.21 11.90
CA PRO A 143 -7.32 -25.47 11.15
C PRO A 143 -8.06 -25.27 9.82
N PRO A 144 -7.91 -26.19 8.85
CA PRO A 144 -8.73 -26.20 7.64
C PRO A 144 -10.22 -26.35 8.00
N VAL A 145 -11.06 -25.56 7.32
CA VAL A 145 -12.51 -25.57 7.53
C VAL A 145 -13.21 -25.88 6.22
N SER A 146 -14.17 -26.82 6.26
CA SER A 146 -14.96 -27.15 5.08
C SER A 146 -15.81 -25.95 4.62
N GLN A 147 -15.97 -25.79 3.31
CA GLN A 147 -16.75 -24.71 2.71
C GLN A 147 -16.21 -23.30 3.00
N VAL A 148 -14.92 -23.19 3.37
CA VAL A 148 -14.18 -21.94 3.42
C VAL A 148 -12.85 -22.14 2.72
N SER A 149 -12.56 -21.36 1.72
CA SER A 149 -11.29 -21.42 1.02
C SER A 149 -10.85 -20.04 0.53
N LEU A 150 -9.52 -19.86 0.45
CA LEU A 150 -8.90 -18.62 0.02
C LEU A 150 -8.32 -18.75 -1.38
N ARG A 151 -8.35 -17.66 -2.11
CA ARG A 151 -7.50 -17.45 -3.28
C ARG A 151 -6.87 -16.08 -3.25
N TYR A 152 -5.69 -15.95 -3.84
CA TYR A 152 -4.92 -14.73 -3.83
C TYR A 152 -4.03 -14.62 -5.06
N LYS A 153 -3.62 -13.39 -5.36
CA LYS A 153 -2.67 -13.07 -6.43
C LYS A 153 -1.82 -11.87 -6.04
N ALA A 154 -0.75 -11.64 -6.81
CA ALA A 154 0.17 -10.52 -6.61
C ALA A 154 0.44 -9.78 -7.91
N HIS A 155 0.84 -8.50 -7.79
CA HIS A 155 1.54 -7.77 -8.83
C HIS A 155 3.03 -7.83 -8.54
N LEU A 156 3.79 -8.41 -9.46
CA LEU A 156 5.23 -8.55 -9.37
C LEU A 156 5.93 -7.54 -10.28
N ALA A 157 6.95 -6.90 -9.76
CA ALA A 157 7.78 -6.00 -10.56
C ALA A 157 8.24 -6.66 -11.86
N VAL A 158 8.07 -5.96 -12.99
CA VAL A 158 8.45 -6.38 -14.34
C VAL A 158 7.59 -7.51 -14.93
N ARG A 159 6.96 -8.36 -14.11
CA ARG A 159 6.09 -9.47 -14.57
C ARG A 159 4.62 -9.09 -14.69
N GLY A 160 4.17 -8.10 -13.92
CA GLY A 160 2.75 -7.77 -13.82
C GLY A 160 1.98 -8.68 -12.87
N ASP A 161 0.67 -8.80 -13.09
CA ASP A 161 -0.21 -9.60 -12.25
C ASP A 161 0.03 -11.09 -12.47
N THR A 162 0.09 -11.85 -11.37
CA THR A 162 0.10 -13.30 -11.42
C THR A 162 -1.31 -13.85 -11.74
N ARG A 163 -1.41 -15.13 -12.00
CA ARG A 163 -2.68 -15.85 -11.90
C ARG A 163 -3.16 -15.86 -10.43
N TRP A 164 -4.40 -16.25 -10.22
CA TRP A 164 -4.90 -16.61 -8.90
C TRP A 164 -4.27 -17.91 -8.41
N PHE A 165 -3.87 -17.92 -7.15
CA PHE A 165 -3.36 -19.09 -6.42
C PHE A 165 -4.37 -19.49 -5.34
N ASN A 166 -4.52 -20.78 -5.10
CA ASN A 166 -5.36 -21.27 -4.02
C ASN A 166 -4.60 -21.28 -2.69
N GLN A 167 -5.34 -21.41 -1.59
CA GLN A 167 -4.73 -21.56 -0.27
C GLN A 167 -3.69 -22.70 -0.25
N GLY A 168 -2.56 -22.45 0.41
CA GLY A 168 -1.40 -23.32 0.45
C GLY A 168 -0.41 -23.15 -0.69
N ASP A 169 -0.82 -22.63 -1.84
CA ASP A 169 0.07 -22.40 -2.99
C ASP A 169 0.95 -21.17 -2.78
N PHE A 170 2.21 -21.25 -3.19
CA PHE A 170 3.09 -20.08 -3.14
C PHE A 170 2.84 -19.11 -4.31
N CYS A 171 2.54 -17.86 -3.98
CA CYS A 171 2.34 -16.77 -4.93
C CYS A 171 3.55 -15.83 -4.90
N GLY A 172 4.30 -15.74 -5.99
CA GLY A 172 5.48 -14.90 -6.08
C GLY A 172 6.65 -15.62 -6.75
N THR A 173 7.87 -15.22 -6.39
CA THR A 173 9.11 -15.80 -6.93
C THR A 173 10.11 -16.09 -5.82
N ARG A 174 11.01 -17.08 -6.06
CA ARG A 174 12.17 -17.35 -5.23
C ARG A 174 13.42 -17.26 -6.10
N GLY A 175 14.41 -16.50 -5.63
CA GLY A 175 15.68 -16.35 -6.34
C GLY A 175 15.64 -15.48 -7.61
N GLU A 176 14.50 -14.86 -7.94
CA GLU A 176 14.39 -14.00 -9.13
C GLU A 176 14.51 -12.50 -8.80
N ASN A 177 14.67 -12.14 -7.54
CA ASN A 177 14.80 -10.76 -7.10
C ASN A 177 13.60 -9.86 -7.50
N ARG A 178 12.39 -10.43 -7.55
CA ARG A 178 11.19 -9.69 -7.95
C ARG A 178 10.37 -9.32 -6.73
N ARG A 179 10.22 -8.02 -6.53
CA ARG A 179 9.39 -7.52 -5.44
C ARG A 179 7.91 -7.71 -5.73
N VAL A 180 7.16 -7.98 -4.71
CA VAL A 180 5.70 -7.79 -4.69
C VAL A 180 5.42 -6.28 -4.55
N GLU A 181 4.49 -5.75 -5.35
CA GLU A 181 4.07 -4.35 -5.32
C GLU A 181 2.60 -4.21 -4.89
N ALA A 182 1.75 -5.20 -5.20
CA ALA A 182 0.37 -5.26 -4.75
C ALA A 182 -0.09 -6.70 -4.53
N ILE A 183 -1.11 -6.88 -3.69
CA ILE A 183 -1.76 -8.16 -3.41
C ILE A 183 -3.28 -8.02 -3.49
N TRP A 184 -3.94 -9.12 -3.80
CA TRP A 184 -5.39 -9.31 -3.74
C TRP A 184 -5.65 -10.61 -3.02
N ILE A 185 -6.54 -10.59 -2.06
CA ILE A 185 -6.93 -11.76 -1.27
C ILE A 185 -8.44 -11.80 -1.20
N GLU A 186 -9.03 -12.93 -1.50
CA GLU A 186 -10.48 -13.12 -1.40
C GLU A 186 -10.84 -14.55 -1.00
N LEU A 187 -12.05 -14.73 -0.56
CA LEU A 187 -12.63 -16.03 -0.32
C LEU A 187 -13.15 -16.62 -1.64
N ALA A 188 -12.70 -17.83 -1.97
CA ALA A 188 -13.25 -18.60 -3.08
C ALA A 188 -14.52 -19.33 -2.65
N GLU A 189 -14.61 -19.71 -1.36
CA GLU A 189 -15.79 -20.28 -0.71
C GLU A 189 -15.95 -19.67 0.68
N GLY A 190 -17.17 -19.52 1.18
CA GLY A 190 -17.47 -18.98 2.51
C GLY A 190 -17.59 -17.45 2.55
N ALA A 191 -17.65 -16.79 1.40
CA ALA A 191 -17.82 -15.34 1.29
C ALA A 191 -19.20 -14.84 1.74
N ASP A 192 -20.16 -15.72 1.93
CA ASP A 192 -21.45 -15.45 2.53
C ASP A 192 -21.37 -15.28 4.05
N ARG A 193 -20.39 -15.90 4.70
CA ARG A 193 -20.21 -15.91 6.16
C ARG A 193 -19.06 -15.06 6.66
N PHE A 194 -18.05 -14.87 5.85
CA PHE A 194 -16.81 -14.18 6.26
C PHE A 194 -16.42 -13.08 5.28
N ASP A 195 -15.69 -12.09 5.80
CA ASP A 195 -14.89 -11.13 5.04
C ASP A 195 -13.41 -11.36 5.34
N VAL A 196 -12.54 -11.23 4.34
CA VAL A 196 -11.09 -11.25 4.52
C VAL A 196 -10.55 -9.82 4.43
N TYR A 197 -9.84 -9.39 5.48
CA TYR A 197 -9.22 -8.07 5.59
C TYR A 197 -7.70 -8.18 5.50
N TYR A 198 -7.05 -7.25 4.84
CA TYR A 198 -5.60 -7.20 4.71
C TYR A 198 -5.08 -5.78 4.55
N SER A 199 -3.85 -5.58 5.03
CA SER A 199 -3.12 -4.31 4.97
C SER A 199 -1.67 -4.60 4.62
N ALA A 200 -0.99 -3.73 3.89
CA ALA A 200 0.39 -3.91 3.46
C ALA A 200 1.30 -2.79 3.97
N HIS A 201 2.54 -3.15 4.28
CA HIS A 201 3.60 -2.19 4.54
C HIS A 201 4.40 -1.97 3.26
N LEU A 202 4.34 -0.75 2.75
CA LEU A 202 5.09 -0.33 1.57
C LEU A 202 6.34 0.45 1.98
N CYS A 203 7.46 0.12 1.38
CA CYS A 203 8.74 0.78 1.65
C CYS A 203 8.61 2.30 1.48
N ARG A 204 9.07 3.05 2.48
CA ARG A 204 9.01 4.51 2.58
C ARG A 204 7.60 5.11 2.74
N PHE A 205 6.54 4.27 2.78
CA PHE A 205 5.15 4.72 2.96
C PHE A 205 4.54 4.27 4.29
N GLY A 206 5.00 3.14 4.83
CA GLY A 206 4.43 2.52 6.01
C GLY A 206 3.22 1.66 5.67
N TRP A 207 2.36 1.42 6.66
CA TRP A 207 1.17 0.62 6.51
C TRP A 207 0.10 1.37 5.72
N THR A 208 -0.54 0.67 4.78
CA THR A 208 -1.76 1.14 4.10
C THR A 208 -2.94 1.13 5.08
N GLY A 209 -4.09 1.65 4.67
CA GLY A 209 -5.35 1.27 5.30
C GLY A 209 -5.67 -0.22 5.08
N TRP A 210 -6.80 -0.67 5.59
CA TRP A 210 -7.27 -2.03 5.43
C TRP A 210 -8.16 -2.16 4.19
N PHE A 211 -7.90 -3.18 3.41
CA PHE A 211 -8.64 -3.57 2.21
C PHE A 211 -9.32 -4.91 2.45
N LYS A 212 -10.35 -5.23 1.67
CA LYS A 212 -11.08 -6.48 1.84
C LYS A 212 -11.49 -7.11 0.51
N ASN A 213 -11.76 -8.41 0.55
CA ASN A 213 -12.51 -9.15 -0.47
C ASN A 213 -12.08 -8.87 -1.90
N GLY A 214 -10.83 -9.10 -2.25
CA GLY A 214 -10.31 -8.95 -3.59
C GLY A 214 -10.01 -7.51 -4.02
N GLN A 215 -10.09 -6.53 -3.13
CA GLN A 215 -9.61 -5.18 -3.40
C GLN A 215 -8.08 -5.16 -3.55
N MET A 216 -7.56 -4.28 -4.39
CA MET A 216 -6.12 -4.11 -4.55
C MET A 216 -5.50 -3.44 -3.31
N CYS A 217 -4.54 -4.11 -2.68
CA CYS A 217 -3.74 -3.53 -1.60
C CYS A 217 -2.29 -3.41 -2.07
N GLY A 218 -1.78 -2.19 -2.16
CA GLY A 218 -0.46 -1.87 -2.69
C GLY A 218 -0.53 -0.97 -3.92
N THR A 219 0.46 -1.05 -4.81
CA THR A 219 0.58 -0.17 -5.97
C THR A 219 0.91 -0.95 -7.26
N ARG A 220 0.63 -0.35 -8.41
CA ARG A 220 1.05 -0.85 -9.73
C ARG A 220 1.83 0.23 -10.47
N GLY A 221 2.98 -0.14 -11.04
CA GLY A 221 3.78 0.77 -11.86
C GLY A 221 4.45 1.92 -11.11
N GLU A 222 4.39 1.91 -9.77
CA GLU A 222 5.00 2.95 -8.94
C GLU A 222 6.36 2.53 -8.37
N TYR A 223 6.82 1.34 -8.70
CA TYR A 223 8.10 0.79 -8.23
C TYR A 223 8.21 0.68 -6.70
N ARG A 224 7.06 0.56 -6.00
CA ARG A 224 7.02 0.48 -4.54
C ARG A 224 7.04 -0.97 -4.10
N GLN A 225 8.08 -1.33 -3.37
CA GLN A 225 8.17 -2.67 -2.82
C GLN A 225 7.27 -2.81 -1.58
N MET A 226 6.56 -3.90 -1.52
CA MET A 226 5.94 -4.37 -0.30
C MET A 226 7.01 -5.03 0.58
N GLU A 227 7.02 -4.74 1.86
CA GLU A 227 7.95 -5.30 2.84
C GLU A 227 7.28 -6.33 3.74
N ALA A 228 6.00 -6.12 4.03
CA ALA A 228 5.19 -6.99 4.87
C ALA A 228 3.70 -6.77 4.58
N PHE A 229 2.87 -7.67 5.09
CA PHE A 229 1.42 -7.50 5.12
C PHE A 229 0.83 -8.14 6.38
N LYS A 230 -0.41 -7.79 6.69
CA LYS A 230 -1.24 -8.40 7.71
C LYS A 230 -2.54 -8.85 7.09
N VAL A 231 -3.12 -9.92 7.59
CA VAL A 231 -4.38 -10.47 7.09
C VAL A 231 -5.18 -11.07 8.24
N PHE A 232 -6.51 -10.99 8.17
CA PHE A 232 -7.40 -11.70 9.07
C PHE A 232 -8.77 -11.95 8.43
N LEU A 233 -9.51 -12.90 9.00
CA LEU A 233 -10.91 -13.14 8.70
C LEU A 233 -11.80 -12.55 9.79
N ALA A 234 -12.93 -11.98 9.37
CA ALA A 234 -14.00 -11.58 10.29
C ALA A 234 -15.31 -12.25 9.87
N GLU A 235 -16.12 -12.59 10.85
CA GLU A 235 -17.48 -13.06 10.59
C GLU A 235 -18.35 -11.90 10.15
N LYS A 236 -19.21 -12.13 9.16
CA LYS A 236 -20.23 -11.15 8.80
C LYS A 236 -21.27 -11.09 9.89
N THR A 237 -21.55 -9.91 10.37
CA THR A 237 -22.72 -9.63 11.22
C THR A 237 -23.93 -9.38 10.32
N ASP A 238 -25.02 -10.09 10.58
CA ASP A 238 -26.33 -9.90 9.94
C ASP A 238 -26.86 -8.47 10.13
#